data_7e13aa5f9ceac413e4967dd21cec5fdf
#
_entry.id   7e13aa5f9ceac413e4967dd21cec5fdf
#
_cell.length_a   1.000
_cell.length_b   1.000
_cell.length_c   1.000
_cell.angle_alpha   90.00
_cell.angle_beta   90.00
_cell.angle_gamma   90.00
#
_symmetry.space_group_name_H-M   'P 1'
#
loop_
_entity.id
_entity.type
_entity.pdbx_description
1 polymer ?
#
loop_
_entity_poly.entity_id
_entity_poly.type
_entity_poly.pdbx_seq_one_letter_code
_entity_poly.pdbx_strand_id
1 'polypeptide(L)'
;MSELLTRPAATVRATARARFRAFVDEFVTPCAATYDTSGTIPPEVLDTVAAAGLWAAVLPEARGGTGTGMAGFGILHEEVGRGCSSLRSMLTVHSMVLHALDRWGTPSLRERWLKPMISGQVLGGFCLTEPGAGSDIAALRTTARRSGTGYQIDGLKQWTTGGQRAGVLLTFARTERGISVFLVDGSDPGVSRQPVEGMLGTRASMLAHIRFEGCLVGADALIGVEGAGLGLAAGLLDIGRYSVACGSVGIIQACLEASVRHAAWRTQGGGAQLRQHQLIQQLITKMAVDAQAARLLCEHAGSLKDAGDPATLAVTCHAKYFASTAAMRAASDAVQIQGAAGCAPGADVARYFRDAKVMEIIEGSTQVLELLIANDACQRLGERGPRPEGD
;
A
#
# COMPACT_ATOMS: atom_id res chain seq x y z
N MET A 1 20.24 23.72 -9.71
CA MET A 1 19.43 22.78 -10.55
C MET A 1 20.30 21.83 -11.42
N SER A 2 21.61 22.08 -11.56
CA SER A 2 22.52 21.26 -12.40
C SER A 2 23.23 20.10 -11.68
N GLU A 3 23.32 20.10 -10.35
CA GLU A 3 24.09 19.07 -9.61
C GLU A 3 23.31 17.76 -9.31
N LEU A 4 21.98 17.78 -9.39
CA LEU A 4 21.15 16.58 -9.16
C LEU A 4 21.15 15.62 -10.36
N LEU A 5 21.47 16.10 -11.56
CA LEU A 5 21.48 15.31 -12.80
C LEU A 5 22.73 14.44 -13.00
N THR A 6 23.74 14.57 -12.14
CA THR A 6 25.03 13.87 -12.27
C THR A 6 25.32 12.85 -11.18
N ARG A 7 24.45 12.69 -10.17
CA ARG A 7 24.66 11.67 -9.13
C ARG A 7 24.27 10.29 -9.63
N PRO A 8 25.09 9.24 -9.42
CA PRO A 8 24.71 7.87 -9.74
C PRO A 8 23.37 7.52 -9.05
N ALA A 9 22.48 6.83 -9.75
CA ALA A 9 21.15 6.44 -9.22
C ALA A 9 21.23 5.71 -7.87
N ALA A 10 22.30 4.96 -7.62
CA ALA A 10 22.59 4.32 -6.34
C ALA A 10 22.77 5.34 -5.19
N THR A 11 23.44 6.47 -5.44
CA THR A 11 23.67 7.51 -4.42
C THR A 11 22.34 8.22 -4.07
N VAL A 12 21.48 8.48 -5.05
CA VAL A 12 20.15 9.09 -4.83
C VAL A 12 19.29 8.16 -3.97
N ARG A 13 19.29 6.86 -4.27
CA ARG A 13 18.53 5.86 -3.49
C ARG A 13 19.07 5.74 -2.06
N ALA A 14 20.38 5.73 -1.86
CA ALA A 14 20.99 5.67 -0.51
C ALA A 14 20.61 6.89 0.32
N THR A 15 20.65 8.09 -0.28
CA THR A 15 20.26 9.35 0.38
C THR A 15 18.77 9.36 0.75
N ALA A 16 17.89 8.89 -0.17
CA ALA A 16 16.47 8.78 0.10
C ALA A 16 16.19 7.79 1.24
N ARG A 17 16.85 6.63 1.25
CA ARG A 17 16.73 5.66 2.33
C ARG A 17 17.15 6.23 3.68
N ALA A 18 18.31 6.87 3.75
CA ALA A 18 18.80 7.50 4.99
C ALA A 18 17.81 8.55 5.52
N ARG A 19 17.27 9.41 4.64
CA ARG A 19 16.28 10.42 4.99
C ARG A 19 14.99 9.79 5.54
N PHE A 20 14.42 8.84 4.83
CA PHE A 20 13.14 8.23 5.24
C PHE A 20 13.30 7.34 6.47
N ARG A 21 14.43 6.65 6.61
CA ARG A 21 14.77 5.89 7.82
C ARG A 21 14.87 6.80 9.05
N ALA A 22 15.59 7.90 8.97
CA ALA A 22 15.71 8.86 10.06
C ALA A 22 14.32 9.40 10.49
N PHE A 23 13.48 9.79 9.53
CA PHE A 23 12.10 10.22 9.80
C PHE A 23 11.28 9.14 10.53
N VAL A 24 11.36 7.91 10.05
CA VAL A 24 10.58 6.80 10.63
C VAL A 24 11.09 6.43 12.02
N ASP A 25 12.40 6.42 12.23
CA ASP A 25 13.00 6.09 13.54
C ASP A 25 12.70 7.17 14.59
N GLU A 26 12.61 8.43 14.18
CA GLU A 26 12.32 9.55 15.07
C GLU A 26 10.81 9.70 15.37
N PHE A 27 9.95 9.65 14.36
CA PHE A 27 8.55 10.05 14.50
C PHE A 27 7.52 8.91 14.44
N VAL A 28 7.87 7.75 13.88
CA VAL A 28 6.90 6.69 13.61
C VAL A 28 7.11 5.47 14.50
N THR A 29 8.32 4.92 14.49
CA THR A 29 8.63 3.66 15.19
C THR A 29 8.35 3.72 16.70
N PRO A 30 8.71 4.81 17.43
CA PRO A 30 8.52 4.86 18.88
C PRO A 30 7.06 4.78 19.32
N CYS A 31 6.14 5.20 18.45
CA CYS A 31 4.71 5.29 18.76
C CYS A 31 3.86 4.19 18.12
N ALA A 32 4.44 3.34 17.26
CA ALA A 32 3.70 2.37 16.46
C ALA A 32 2.90 1.35 17.30
N ALA A 33 3.43 0.92 18.46
CA ALA A 33 2.72 0.04 19.38
C ALA A 33 1.50 0.73 20.02
N THR A 34 1.62 2.02 20.32
CA THR A 34 0.50 2.83 20.85
C THR A 34 -0.59 2.97 19.79
N TYR A 35 -0.23 3.25 18.54
CA TYR A 35 -1.21 3.33 17.45
C TYR A 35 -1.93 2.00 17.23
N ASP A 36 -1.20 0.88 17.24
CA ASP A 36 -1.79 -0.45 17.10
C ASP A 36 -2.79 -0.77 18.23
N THR A 37 -2.50 -0.32 19.45
CA THR A 37 -3.38 -0.55 20.61
C THR A 37 -4.60 0.38 20.60
N SER A 38 -4.41 1.67 20.27
CA SER A 38 -5.49 2.66 20.22
C SER A 38 -6.39 2.52 19.00
N GLY A 39 -5.91 1.86 17.93
CA GLY A 39 -6.61 1.75 16.66
C GLY A 39 -6.61 3.04 15.84
N THR A 40 -5.84 4.06 16.24
CA THR A 40 -5.81 5.37 15.56
C THR A 40 -4.39 5.91 15.45
N ILE A 41 -4.15 6.72 14.40
CA ILE A 41 -2.97 7.57 14.29
C ILE A 41 -3.38 8.99 14.69
N PRO A 42 -2.71 9.60 15.68
CA PRO A 42 -3.03 10.96 16.12
C PRO A 42 -2.87 11.99 15.00
N PRO A 43 -3.69 13.07 15.00
CA PRO A 43 -3.59 14.14 14.00
C PRO A 43 -2.19 14.73 13.88
N GLU A 44 -1.50 14.92 14.99
CA GLU A 44 -0.15 15.53 15.05
C GLU A 44 0.88 14.71 14.27
N VAL A 45 0.69 13.39 14.18
CA VAL A 45 1.54 12.50 13.38
C VAL A 45 1.25 12.66 11.89
N LEU A 46 -0.04 12.79 11.53
CA LEU A 46 -0.44 13.06 10.15
C LEU A 46 0.08 14.42 9.69
N ASP A 47 0.07 15.43 10.57
CA ASP A 47 0.65 16.75 10.32
C ASP A 47 2.17 16.69 10.17
N THR A 48 2.87 15.85 10.95
CA THR A 48 4.31 15.62 10.80
C THR A 48 4.65 14.98 9.45
N VAL A 49 3.84 14.02 9.00
CA VAL A 49 3.94 13.42 7.65
C VAL A 49 3.71 14.47 6.56
N ALA A 50 2.74 15.36 6.77
CA ALA A 50 2.44 16.49 5.88
C ALA A 50 3.60 17.49 5.79
N ALA A 51 4.15 17.90 6.93
CA ALA A 51 5.31 18.80 7.00
C ALA A 51 6.56 18.23 6.30
N ALA A 52 6.73 16.91 6.33
CA ALA A 52 7.80 16.22 5.60
C ALA A 52 7.52 16.04 4.10
N GLY A 53 6.33 16.44 3.59
CA GLY A 53 5.90 16.34 2.19
C GLY A 53 5.61 14.91 1.71
N LEU A 54 5.40 13.97 2.62
CA LEU A 54 5.33 12.54 2.28
C LEU A 54 3.99 12.14 1.67
N TRP A 55 2.92 12.91 1.87
CA TRP A 55 1.62 12.66 1.24
C TRP A 55 1.66 12.79 -0.29
N ALA A 56 2.56 13.62 -0.82
CA ALA A 56 2.72 13.85 -2.25
C ALA A 56 3.81 12.97 -2.90
N ALA A 57 4.35 11.98 -2.21
CA ALA A 57 5.52 11.20 -2.67
C ALA A 57 5.33 10.49 -4.02
N VAL A 58 4.08 10.21 -4.43
CA VAL A 58 3.75 9.58 -5.72
C VAL A 58 3.88 10.56 -6.90
N LEU A 59 3.87 11.88 -6.64
CA LEU A 59 3.91 12.89 -7.69
C LEU A 59 5.35 13.25 -8.08
N PRO A 60 5.57 13.72 -9.32
CA PRO A 60 6.83 14.34 -9.70
C PRO A 60 7.10 15.64 -8.91
N GLU A 61 8.37 16.02 -8.76
CA GLU A 61 8.78 17.23 -8.03
C GLU A 61 8.10 18.50 -8.58
N ALA A 62 7.98 18.62 -9.89
CA ALA A 62 7.30 19.74 -10.55
C ALA A 62 5.82 19.92 -10.14
N ARG A 63 5.24 18.91 -9.48
CA ARG A 63 3.86 18.91 -8.96
C ARG A 63 3.79 18.78 -7.44
N GLY A 64 4.88 19.08 -6.75
CA GLY A 64 4.94 19.06 -5.28
C GLY A 64 5.31 17.71 -4.67
N GLY A 65 5.76 16.74 -5.48
CA GLY A 65 6.27 15.46 -4.99
C GLY A 65 7.69 15.54 -4.42
N THR A 66 8.20 14.41 -3.95
CA THR A 66 9.52 14.32 -3.30
C THR A 66 10.70 14.36 -4.27
N GLY A 67 10.48 14.31 -5.57
CA GLY A 67 11.53 14.29 -6.61
C GLY A 67 12.35 12.99 -6.68
N THR A 68 11.94 11.95 -5.99
CA THR A 68 12.68 10.68 -5.91
C THR A 68 12.16 9.59 -6.86
N GLY A 69 11.13 9.89 -7.65
CA GLY A 69 10.49 8.95 -8.56
C GLY A 69 9.81 7.75 -7.85
N MET A 70 9.41 6.77 -8.63
CA MET A 70 8.79 5.56 -8.09
C MET A 70 9.76 4.68 -7.31
N ALA A 71 11.05 4.69 -7.66
CA ALA A 71 12.08 4.03 -6.86
C ALA A 71 12.15 4.64 -5.44
N GLY A 72 12.11 5.97 -5.31
CA GLY A 72 12.07 6.64 -4.01
C GLY A 72 10.75 6.45 -3.27
N PHE A 73 9.63 6.43 -3.97
CA PHE A 73 8.33 6.06 -3.42
C PHE A 73 8.36 4.65 -2.79
N GLY A 74 9.00 3.68 -3.46
CA GLY A 74 9.19 2.34 -2.91
C GLY A 74 10.03 2.34 -1.64
N ILE A 75 11.12 3.11 -1.59
CA ILE A 75 11.97 3.24 -0.39
C ILE A 75 11.19 3.88 0.77
N LEU A 76 10.38 4.90 0.52
CA LEU A 76 9.49 5.48 1.53
C LEU A 76 8.58 4.41 2.12
N HIS A 77 7.90 3.64 1.27
CA HIS A 77 6.98 2.60 1.73
C HIS A 77 7.68 1.45 2.45
N GLU A 78 8.92 1.11 2.08
CA GLU A 78 9.76 0.16 2.82
C GLU A 78 10.05 0.66 4.22
N GLU A 79 10.56 1.89 4.39
CA GLU A 79 10.92 2.42 5.71
C GLU A 79 9.68 2.66 6.59
N VAL A 80 8.59 3.23 6.04
CA VAL A 80 7.35 3.40 6.81
C VAL A 80 6.72 2.04 7.17
N GLY A 81 6.77 1.05 6.28
CA GLY A 81 6.30 -0.32 6.56
C GLY A 81 7.11 -1.01 7.65
N ARG A 82 8.42 -0.71 7.77
CA ARG A 82 9.29 -1.15 8.86
C ARG A 82 8.84 -0.58 10.22
N GLY A 83 8.45 0.68 10.26
CA GLY A 83 7.98 1.36 11.48
C GLY A 83 6.52 1.06 11.81
N CYS A 84 5.61 1.34 10.86
CA CYS A 84 4.15 1.25 11.07
C CYS A 84 3.42 0.94 9.77
N SER A 85 2.94 -0.30 9.62
CA SER A 85 2.17 -0.73 8.45
C SER A 85 0.80 -0.02 8.32
N SER A 86 0.22 0.46 9.41
CA SER A 86 -1.02 1.24 9.38
C SER A 86 -0.82 2.57 8.68
N LEU A 87 0.22 3.33 9.04
CA LEU A 87 0.58 4.59 8.38
C LEU A 87 0.95 4.35 6.91
N ARG A 88 1.72 3.29 6.62
CA ARG A 88 2.05 2.91 5.25
C ARG A 88 0.77 2.66 4.43
N SER A 89 -0.24 1.98 4.98
CA SER A 89 -1.51 1.75 4.29
C SER A 89 -2.25 3.05 3.97
N MET A 90 -2.26 4.01 4.89
CA MET A 90 -2.86 5.34 4.65
C MET A 90 -2.12 6.11 3.55
N LEU A 91 -0.78 6.11 3.57
CA LEU A 91 0.04 6.69 2.51
C LEU A 91 -0.24 6.06 1.15
N THR A 92 -0.41 4.73 1.10
CA THR A 92 -0.74 3.99 -0.12
C THR A 92 -2.04 4.49 -0.74
N VAL A 93 -3.11 4.44 0.05
CA VAL A 93 -4.46 4.79 -0.44
C VAL A 93 -4.54 6.26 -0.84
N HIS A 94 -3.97 7.15 -0.03
CA HIS A 94 -3.89 8.56 -0.37
C HIS A 94 -3.13 8.78 -1.69
N SER A 95 -2.00 8.10 -1.88
CA SER A 95 -1.22 8.18 -3.12
C SER A 95 -1.98 7.68 -4.34
N MET A 96 -2.78 6.59 -4.21
CA MET A 96 -3.62 6.10 -5.31
C MET A 96 -4.67 7.13 -5.71
N VAL A 97 -5.34 7.75 -4.74
CA VAL A 97 -6.36 8.79 -5.00
C VAL A 97 -5.74 10.05 -5.59
N LEU A 98 -4.61 10.49 -5.04
CA LEU A 98 -3.88 11.67 -5.53
C LEU A 98 -3.37 11.45 -6.97
N HIS A 99 -2.84 10.26 -7.28
CA HIS A 99 -2.42 9.90 -8.63
C HIS A 99 -3.61 9.88 -9.61
N ALA A 100 -4.76 9.33 -9.21
CA ALA A 100 -5.96 9.32 -10.04
C ALA A 100 -6.43 10.75 -10.36
N LEU A 101 -6.46 11.61 -9.36
CA LEU A 101 -6.83 13.02 -9.52
C LEU A 101 -5.86 13.76 -10.44
N ASP A 102 -4.55 13.58 -10.22
CA ASP A 102 -3.51 14.24 -11.01
C ASP A 102 -3.56 13.83 -12.49
N ARG A 103 -3.74 12.54 -12.76
CA ARG A 103 -3.64 11.98 -14.10
C ARG A 103 -4.93 12.09 -14.91
N TRP A 104 -6.09 11.86 -14.28
CA TRP A 104 -7.38 11.71 -14.97
C TRP A 104 -8.48 12.62 -14.43
N GLY A 105 -8.20 13.43 -13.42
CA GLY A 105 -9.16 14.41 -12.89
C GLY A 105 -9.47 15.51 -13.89
N THR A 106 -10.68 16.03 -13.83
CA THR A 106 -11.08 17.22 -14.59
C THR A 106 -10.31 18.46 -14.11
N PRO A 107 -10.21 19.54 -14.88
CA PRO A 107 -9.58 20.77 -14.41
C PRO A 107 -10.19 21.30 -13.10
N SER A 108 -11.53 21.27 -12.97
CA SER A 108 -12.23 21.71 -11.75
C SER A 108 -11.91 20.87 -10.54
N LEU A 109 -11.82 19.54 -10.68
CA LEU A 109 -11.41 18.66 -9.59
C LEU A 109 -9.96 18.90 -9.16
N ARG A 110 -9.04 19.07 -10.11
CA ARG A 110 -7.64 19.36 -9.78
C ARG A 110 -7.49 20.69 -9.07
N GLU A 111 -8.17 21.75 -9.55
CA GLU A 111 -8.16 23.07 -8.93
C GLU A 111 -8.67 22.99 -7.49
N ARG A 112 -9.76 22.26 -7.26
CA ARG A 112 -10.38 22.14 -5.93
C ARG A 112 -9.55 21.28 -4.96
N TRP A 113 -9.04 20.12 -5.39
CA TRP A 113 -8.56 19.09 -4.49
C TRP A 113 -7.06 18.83 -4.52
N LEU A 114 -6.34 19.16 -5.62
CA LEU A 114 -4.95 18.75 -5.76
C LEU A 114 -4.05 19.37 -4.67
N LYS A 115 -4.14 20.67 -4.46
CA LYS A 115 -3.32 21.37 -3.47
C LYS A 115 -3.65 20.93 -2.02
N PRO A 116 -4.91 20.83 -1.58
CA PRO A 116 -5.24 20.31 -0.26
C PRO A 116 -4.78 18.86 -0.03
N MET A 117 -4.81 18.02 -1.07
CA MET A 117 -4.31 16.64 -0.96
C MET A 117 -2.78 16.59 -0.89
N ILE A 118 -2.07 17.35 -1.71
CA ILE A 118 -0.59 17.44 -1.66
C ILE A 118 -0.11 17.87 -0.26
N SER A 119 -0.80 18.85 0.35
CA SER A 119 -0.46 19.34 1.68
C SER A 119 -0.90 18.43 2.84
N GLY A 120 -1.67 17.37 2.56
CA GLY A 120 -2.23 16.49 3.59
C GLY A 120 -3.40 17.08 4.38
N GLN A 121 -3.88 18.30 4.04
CA GLN A 121 -5.09 18.88 4.63
C GLN A 121 -6.33 18.03 4.33
N VAL A 122 -6.36 17.41 3.17
CA VAL A 122 -7.42 16.49 2.73
C VAL A 122 -6.80 15.14 2.41
N LEU A 123 -7.23 14.10 3.11
CA LEU A 123 -6.81 12.74 2.84
C LEU A 123 -7.79 12.06 1.88
N GLY A 124 -7.27 11.20 1.01
CA GLY A 124 -8.05 10.39 0.08
C GLY A 124 -8.41 9.03 0.63
N GLY A 125 -9.62 8.55 0.35
CA GLY A 125 -10.08 7.18 0.59
C GLY A 125 -10.39 6.48 -0.72
N PHE A 126 -10.00 5.20 -0.84
CA PHE A 126 -10.21 4.37 -2.04
C PHE A 126 -11.38 3.42 -1.84
N CYS A 127 -12.52 3.72 -2.46
CA CYS A 127 -13.80 3.05 -2.26
C CYS A 127 -14.09 2.08 -3.42
N LEU A 128 -13.47 0.89 -3.39
CA LEU A 128 -13.63 -0.15 -4.41
C LEU A 128 -14.44 -1.33 -3.88
N THR A 129 -13.99 -1.96 -2.79
CA THR A 129 -14.50 -3.22 -2.25
C THR A 129 -15.92 -3.08 -1.68
N GLU A 130 -16.75 -4.11 -1.92
CA GLU A 130 -18.12 -4.21 -1.41
C GLU A 130 -18.33 -5.55 -0.68
N PRO A 131 -19.44 -5.75 0.08
CA PRO A 131 -19.72 -7.03 0.73
C PRO A 131 -19.69 -8.24 -0.19
N GLY A 132 -20.08 -8.07 -1.46
CA GLY A 132 -20.12 -9.15 -2.47
C GLY A 132 -19.06 -9.03 -3.57
N ALA A 133 -18.15 -8.05 -3.52
CA ALA A 133 -17.18 -7.77 -4.57
C ALA A 133 -15.84 -7.33 -3.99
N GLY A 134 -14.91 -8.28 -3.88
CA GLY A 134 -13.52 -8.05 -3.47
C GLY A 134 -12.58 -8.38 -4.62
N SER A 135 -12.17 -9.64 -4.75
CA SER A 135 -11.32 -10.11 -5.86
C SER A 135 -12.01 -9.99 -7.21
N ASP A 136 -13.31 -10.23 -7.28
CA ASP A 136 -14.14 -9.98 -8.46
C ASP A 136 -14.69 -8.54 -8.43
N ILE A 137 -13.90 -7.61 -8.94
CA ILE A 137 -14.28 -6.20 -9.06
C ILE A 137 -15.48 -6.02 -10.00
N ALA A 138 -15.63 -6.88 -11.00
CA ALA A 138 -16.72 -6.78 -11.97
C ALA A 138 -18.11 -7.01 -11.33
N ALA A 139 -18.16 -7.68 -10.17
CA ALA A 139 -19.39 -7.95 -9.44
C ALA A 139 -19.89 -6.78 -8.55
N LEU A 140 -19.20 -5.62 -8.51
CA LEU A 140 -19.62 -4.47 -7.68
C LEU A 140 -21.05 -4.00 -8.03
N ARG A 141 -21.79 -3.57 -7.00
CA ARG A 141 -23.21 -3.22 -7.07
C ARG A 141 -23.53 -1.76 -6.79
N THR A 142 -22.59 -0.98 -6.21
CA THR A 142 -22.74 0.48 -6.07
C THR A 142 -23.09 1.07 -7.42
N THR A 143 -24.14 1.88 -7.50
CA THR A 143 -24.62 2.48 -8.74
C THR A 143 -24.34 3.98 -8.79
N ALA A 144 -24.15 4.51 -10.00
CA ALA A 144 -24.16 5.94 -10.29
C ALA A 144 -25.14 6.18 -11.44
N ARG A 145 -26.34 6.63 -11.10
CA ARG A 145 -27.41 6.89 -12.08
C ARG A 145 -27.39 8.37 -12.49
N ARG A 146 -27.69 8.64 -13.75
CA ARG A 146 -27.84 10.02 -14.23
C ARG A 146 -28.94 10.74 -13.43
N SER A 147 -28.61 11.95 -12.93
CA SER A 147 -29.52 12.82 -12.18
C SER A 147 -29.23 14.28 -12.55
N GLY A 148 -30.16 14.92 -13.26
CA GLY A 148 -29.93 16.25 -13.83
C GLY A 148 -28.69 16.29 -14.71
N THR A 149 -27.76 17.20 -14.41
CA THR A 149 -26.48 17.33 -15.15
C THR A 149 -25.36 16.47 -14.57
N GLY A 150 -25.62 15.69 -13.50
CA GLY A 150 -24.63 14.88 -12.81
C GLY A 150 -25.07 13.44 -12.59
N TYR A 151 -24.70 12.90 -11.43
CA TYR A 151 -25.01 11.53 -11.02
C TYR A 151 -25.49 11.47 -9.58
N GLN A 152 -26.35 10.52 -9.30
CA GLN A 152 -26.69 10.08 -7.95
C GLN A 152 -26.01 8.76 -7.66
N ILE A 153 -25.23 8.69 -6.59
CA ILE A 153 -24.50 7.50 -6.17
C ILE A 153 -25.19 6.87 -4.97
N ASP A 154 -25.45 5.55 -5.09
CA ASP A 154 -26.05 4.72 -4.05
C ASP A 154 -25.29 3.42 -3.90
N GLY A 155 -24.95 3.02 -2.65
CA GLY A 155 -24.25 1.77 -2.39
C GLY A 155 -23.48 1.73 -1.08
N LEU A 156 -22.77 0.61 -0.87
CA LEU A 156 -21.98 0.37 0.33
C LEU A 156 -20.58 -0.12 -0.04
N LYS A 157 -19.56 0.61 0.39
CA LYS A 157 -18.16 0.21 0.28
C LYS A 157 -17.62 -0.26 1.61
N GLN A 158 -16.73 -1.26 1.58
CA GLN A 158 -16.12 -1.84 2.78
C GLN A 158 -14.61 -1.69 2.78
N TRP A 159 -14.05 -1.71 3.99
CA TRP A 159 -12.59 -1.75 4.23
C TRP A 159 -11.85 -0.54 3.65
N THR A 160 -12.48 0.64 3.60
CA THR A 160 -11.85 1.86 3.11
C THR A 160 -10.80 2.33 4.11
N THR A 161 -9.52 2.18 3.75
CA THR A 161 -8.39 2.67 4.55
C THR A 161 -8.44 4.19 4.66
N GLY A 162 -8.25 4.72 5.87
CA GLY A 162 -8.37 6.14 6.16
C GLY A 162 -9.81 6.65 6.06
N GLY A 163 -10.80 5.77 5.82
CA GLY A 163 -12.20 6.13 5.57
C GLY A 163 -12.85 6.94 6.68
N GLN A 164 -12.41 6.77 7.92
CA GLN A 164 -12.89 7.58 9.05
C GLN A 164 -12.55 9.07 8.91
N ARG A 165 -11.46 9.41 8.18
CA ARG A 165 -10.94 10.78 8.03
C ARG A 165 -10.86 11.28 6.59
N ALA A 166 -11.13 10.42 5.60
CA ALA A 166 -11.02 10.79 4.20
C ALA A 166 -11.94 11.99 3.86
N GLY A 167 -11.34 13.08 3.39
CA GLY A 167 -12.09 14.25 2.92
C GLY A 167 -12.56 14.11 1.48
N VAL A 168 -11.91 13.23 0.69
CA VAL A 168 -12.35 12.83 -0.65
C VAL A 168 -12.34 11.31 -0.81
N LEU A 169 -13.31 10.78 -1.53
CA LEU A 169 -13.55 9.35 -1.71
C LEU A 169 -13.52 9.01 -3.20
N LEU A 170 -12.47 8.30 -3.64
CA LEU A 170 -12.41 7.78 -5.01
C LEU A 170 -13.29 6.54 -5.10
N THR A 171 -14.48 6.71 -5.65
CA THR A 171 -15.57 5.73 -5.57
C THR A 171 -15.83 5.07 -6.93
N PHE A 172 -15.75 3.75 -6.96
CA PHE A 172 -16.11 2.94 -8.13
C PHE A 172 -17.60 2.59 -8.08
N ALA A 173 -18.32 2.95 -9.14
CA ALA A 173 -19.76 2.73 -9.24
C ALA A 173 -20.14 2.31 -10.66
N ARG A 174 -21.25 1.57 -10.78
CA ARG A 174 -21.79 1.10 -12.05
C ARG A 174 -22.68 2.16 -12.66
N THR A 175 -22.38 2.56 -13.87
CA THR A 175 -23.23 3.37 -14.75
C THR A 175 -23.85 2.50 -15.87
N GLU A 176 -24.64 3.08 -16.73
CA GLU A 176 -25.17 2.42 -17.94
C GLU A 176 -24.05 1.96 -18.89
N ARG A 177 -22.89 2.67 -18.87
CA ARG A 177 -21.73 2.36 -19.74
C ARG A 177 -20.72 1.40 -19.08
N GLY A 178 -20.98 0.94 -17.86
CA GLY A 178 -20.11 0.05 -17.12
C GLY A 178 -19.56 0.67 -15.84
N ILE A 179 -18.52 0.05 -15.28
CA ILE A 179 -17.90 0.56 -14.06
C ILE A 179 -17.17 1.88 -14.38
N SER A 180 -17.45 2.89 -13.58
CA SER A 180 -16.92 4.24 -13.69
C SER A 180 -16.37 4.70 -12.35
N VAL A 181 -15.57 5.75 -12.33
CA VAL A 181 -14.87 6.22 -11.12
C VAL A 181 -15.24 7.67 -10.86
N PHE A 182 -15.62 7.98 -9.62
CA PHE A 182 -16.02 9.32 -9.21
C PHE A 182 -15.18 9.77 -8.02
N LEU A 183 -14.79 11.03 -7.98
CA LEU A 183 -14.23 11.66 -6.79
C LEU A 183 -15.37 12.35 -6.03
N VAL A 184 -15.76 11.77 -4.91
CA VAL A 184 -16.87 12.23 -4.07
C VAL A 184 -16.32 13.05 -2.90
N ASP A 185 -16.95 14.19 -2.61
CA ASP A 185 -16.67 14.97 -1.41
C ASP A 185 -17.09 14.16 -0.18
N GLY A 186 -16.15 13.90 0.72
CA GLY A 186 -16.44 13.12 1.92
C GLY A 186 -17.38 13.82 2.91
N SER A 187 -17.65 15.12 2.73
CA SER A 187 -18.61 15.88 3.52
C SER A 187 -20.03 15.92 2.94
N ASP A 188 -20.26 15.26 1.80
CA ASP A 188 -21.59 15.17 1.20
C ASP A 188 -22.59 14.56 2.21
N PRO A 189 -23.79 15.14 2.40
CA PRO A 189 -24.79 14.63 3.34
C PRO A 189 -25.27 13.21 3.04
N GLY A 190 -25.15 12.74 1.79
CA GLY A 190 -25.43 11.36 1.39
C GLY A 190 -24.31 10.37 1.76
N VAL A 191 -23.19 10.83 2.34
CA VAL A 191 -22.06 9.99 2.75
C VAL A 191 -22.11 9.74 4.24
N SER A 192 -22.21 8.46 4.64
CA SER A 192 -22.06 8.05 6.04
C SER A 192 -20.92 7.07 6.24
N ARG A 193 -20.32 7.08 7.44
CA ARG A 193 -19.14 6.28 7.77
C ARG A 193 -19.42 5.42 8.99
N GLN A 194 -19.10 4.14 8.88
CA GLN A 194 -19.09 3.22 10.01
C GLN A 194 -17.66 2.78 10.27
N PRO A 195 -17.02 3.19 11.36
CA PRO A 195 -15.68 2.72 11.75
C PRO A 195 -15.62 1.19 11.82
N VAL A 196 -14.48 0.63 11.41
CA VAL A 196 -14.20 -0.80 11.57
C VAL A 196 -13.16 -0.96 12.65
N GLU A 197 -13.53 -1.64 13.71
CA GLU A 197 -12.69 -1.89 14.89
C GLU A 197 -12.27 -3.35 14.98
N GLY A 198 -11.29 -3.65 15.82
CA GLY A 198 -10.88 -5.04 16.13
C GLY A 198 -10.18 -5.77 14.98
N MET A 199 -9.61 -5.06 14.02
CA MET A 199 -8.88 -5.66 12.90
C MET A 199 -7.73 -6.54 13.40
N LEU A 200 -7.43 -7.60 12.64
CA LEU A 200 -6.29 -8.48 12.92
C LEU A 200 -4.97 -7.70 12.93
N GLY A 201 -4.68 -6.97 11.87
CA GLY A 201 -3.48 -6.16 11.70
C GLY A 201 -3.79 -4.82 11.03
N THR A 202 -2.77 -3.97 10.89
CA THR A 202 -2.92 -2.58 10.43
C THR A 202 -4.02 -1.83 11.18
N ARG A 203 -4.12 -2.06 12.48
CA ARG A 203 -5.25 -1.66 13.33
C ARG A 203 -5.50 -0.16 13.32
N ALA A 204 -4.43 0.64 13.22
CA ALA A 204 -4.51 2.10 13.20
C ALA A 204 -4.74 2.71 11.80
N SER A 205 -5.10 1.91 10.79
CA SER A 205 -5.39 2.41 9.42
C SER A 205 -6.72 3.15 9.32
N MET A 206 -7.44 3.37 10.42
CA MET A 206 -8.71 4.11 10.50
C MET A 206 -9.70 3.68 9.41
N LEU A 207 -9.89 2.37 9.28
CA LEU A 207 -10.79 1.75 8.32
C LEU A 207 -12.25 2.16 8.61
N ALA A 208 -13.02 2.34 7.53
CA ALA A 208 -14.47 2.50 7.63
C ALA A 208 -15.20 1.78 6.51
N HIS A 209 -16.44 1.39 6.78
CA HIS A 209 -17.43 1.16 5.74
C HIS A 209 -18.02 2.51 5.35
N ILE A 210 -18.15 2.75 4.05
CA ILE A 210 -18.68 4.00 3.49
C ILE A 210 -19.98 3.69 2.78
N ARG A 211 -21.07 4.30 3.24
CA ARG A 211 -22.39 4.20 2.63
C ARG A 211 -22.69 5.47 1.88
N PHE A 212 -23.18 5.31 0.67
CA PHE A 212 -23.70 6.37 -0.20
C PHE A 212 -25.21 6.19 -0.32
N GLU A 213 -25.97 7.19 0.05
CA GLU A 213 -27.45 7.22 -0.01
C GLU A 213 -27.90 8.54 -0.64
N GLY A 214 -28.31 8.47 -1.91
CA GLY A 214 -28.71 9.64 -2.66
C GLY A 214 -27.62 10.70 -2.83
N CYS A 215 -26.34 10.29 -2.81
CA CYS A 215 -25.20 11.20 -2.90
C CYS A 215 -25.14 11.82 -4.29
N LEU A 216 -25.30 13.16 -4.38
CA LEU A 216 -25.36 13.89 -5.65
C LEU A 216 -23.99 14.46 -6.01
N VAL A 217 -23.49 14.11 -7.17
CA VAL A 217 -22.22 14.62 -7.69
C VAL A 217 -22.40 15.23 -9.08
N GLY A 218 -21.64 16.28 -9.38
CA GLY A 218 -21.62 16.90 -10.71
C GLY A 218 -21.03 15.96 -11.77
N ALA A 219 -21.29 16.24 -13.04
CA ALA A 219 -20.68 15.49 -14.14
C ALA A 219 -19.14 15.59 -14.13
N ASP A 220 -18.61 16.66 -13.60
CA ASP A 220 -17.17 16.89 -13.44
C ASP A 220 -16.52 16.05 -12.34
N ALA A 221 -17.30 15.39 -11.46
CA ALA A 221 -16.79 14.43 -10.47
C ALA A 221 -16.24 13.14 -11.11
N LEU A 222 -16.53 12.88 -12.38
CA LEU A 222 -16.05 11.70 -13.10
C LEU A 222 -14.54 11.78 -13.29
N ILE A 223 -13.84 10.74 -12.87
CA ILE A 223 -12.41 10.53 -13.10
C ILE A 223 -12.21 9.70 -14.35
N GLY A 224 -11.53 10.27 -15.33
CA GLY A 224 -11.31 9.65 -16.64
C GLY A 224 -12.57 9.61 -17.49
N VAL A 225 -12.89 8.44 -18.06
CA VAL A 225 -14.01 8.24 -19.00
C VAL A 225 -15.03 7.28 -18.40
N GLU A 226 -16.32 7.56 -18.61
CA GLU A 226 -17.42 6.71 -18.17
C GLU A 226 -17.29 5.30 -18.77
N GLY A 227 -17.37 4.25 -17.95
CA GLY A 227 -17.20 2.86 -18.36
C GLY A 227 -15.75 2.35 -18.32
N ALA A 228 -14.75 3.20 -18.13
CA ALA A 228 -13.33 2.82 -18.11
C ALA A 228 -12.81 2.38 -16.72
N GLY A 229 -13.68 2.22 -15.73
CA GLY A 229 -13.30 2.01 -14.33
C GLY A 229 -12.45 0.79 -14.07
N LEU A 230 -12.62 -0.33 -14.80
CA LEU A 230 -11.77 -1.52 -14.63
C LEU A 230 -10.32 -1.27 -15.02
N GLY A 231 -10.09 -0.53 -16.12
CA GLY A 231 -8.74 -0.15 -16.53
C GLY A 231 -8.08 0.80 -15.54
N LEU A 232 -8.85 1.78 -15.03
CA LEU A 232 -8.37 2.69 -13.97
C LEU A 232 -8.05 1.94 -12.68
N ALA A 233 -8.90 0.98 -12.28
CA ALA A 233 -8.63 0.13 -11.12
C ALA A 233 -7.32 -0.64 -11.27
N ALA A 234 -7.06 -1.25 -12.43
CA ALA A 234 -5.83 -1.98 -12.69
C ALA A 234 -4.58 -1.11 -12.53
N GLY A 235 -4.59 0.10 -13.09
CA GLY A 235 -3.48 1.05 -12.98
C GLY A 235 -3.26 1.56 -11.55
N LEU A 236 -4.33 1.82 -10.80
CA LEU A 236 -4.24 2.27 -9.41
C LEU A 236 -3.80 1.14 -8.47
N LEU A 237 -4.33 -0.07 -8.67
CA LEU A 237 -3.90 -1.26 -7.93
C LEU A 237 -2.43 -1.61 -8.19
N ASP A 238 -1.86 -1.25 -9.35
CA ASP A 238 -0.42 -1.43 -9.61
C ASP A 238 0.44 -0.57 -8.66
N ILE A 239 0.02 0.68 -8.38
CA ILE A 239 0.65 1.54 -7.36
C ILE A 239 0.49 0.93 -5.97
N GLY A 240 -0.72 0.48 -5.63
CA GLY A 240 -1.02 -0.16 -4.36
C GLY A 240 -0.21 -1.43 -4.13
N ARG A 241 -0.14 -2.32 -5.12
CA ARG A 241 0.68 -3.56 -5.09
C ARG A 241 2.15 -3.26 -4.88
N TYR A 242 2.68 -2.27 -5.59
CA TYR A 242 4.08 -1.86 -5.45
C TYR A 242 4.37 -1.35 -4.03
N SER A 243 3.51 -0.50 -3.49
CA SER A 243 3.60 -0.01 -2.11
C SER A 243 3.54 -1.16 -1.08
N VAL A 244 2.62 -2.13 -1.27
CA VAL A 244 2.52 -3.31 -0.39
C VAL A 244 3.78 -4.19 -0.48
N ALA A 245 4.32 -4.39 -1.68
CA ALA A 245 5.57 -5.13 -1.85
C ALA A 245 6.72 -4.48 -1.07
N CYS A 246 6.92 -3.18 -1.26
CA CYS A 246 7.97 -2.42 -0.56
C CYS A 246 7.74 -2.40 0.96
N GLY A 247 6.49 -2.17 1.40
CA GLY A 247 6.15 -2.22 2.83
C GLY A 247 6.38 -3.59 3.47
N SER A 248 6.18 -4.66 2.70
CA SER A 248 6.48 -6.03 3.14
C SER A 248 7.98 -6.26 3.33
N VAL A 249 8.84 -5.69 2.46
CA VAL A 249 10.30 -5.67 2.69
C VAL A 249 10.62 -4.99 4.03
N GLY A 250 9.94 -3.89 4.35
CA GLY A 250 10.05 -3.21 5.64
C GLY A 250 9.70 -4.12 6.82
N ILE A 251 8.61 -4.89 6.72
CA ILE A 251 8.23 -5.86 7.76
C ILE A 251 9.31 -6.95 7.92
N ILE A 252 9.83 -7.51 6.82
CA ILE A 252 10.91 -8.51 6.90
C ILE A 252 12.13 -7.91 7.60
N GLN A 253 12.51 -6.69 7.26
CA GLN A 253 13.63 -5.98 7.87
C GLN A 253 13.41 -5.76 9.37
N ALA A 254 12.21 -5.33 9.78
CA ALA A 254 11.85 -5.15 11.19
C ALA A 254 11.93 -6.48 11.98
N CYS A 255 11.43 -7.57 11.40
CA CYS A 255 11.51 -8.91 11.96
C CYS A 255 12.95 -9.37 12.13
N LEU A 256 13.80 -9.17 11.12
CA LEU A 256 15.22 -9.48 11.16
C LEU A 256 15.93 -8.70 12.27
N GLU A 257 15.74 -7.38 12.31
CA GLU A 257 16.36 -6.53 13.34
C GLU A 257 15.91 -6.90 14.76
N ALA A 258 14.62 -7.16 14.97
CA ALA A 258 14.09 -7.60 16.26
C ALA A 258 14.64 -8.98 16.67
N SER A 259 14.73 -9.91 15.73
CA SER A 259 15.27 -11.26 15.96
C SER A 259 16.75 -11.24 16.32
N VAL A 260 17.56 -10.47 15.56
CA VAL A 260 19.00 -10.33 15.82
C VAL A 260 19.25 -9.69 17.19
N ARG A 261 18.53 -8.60 17.51
CA ARG A 261 18.64 -7.96 18.84
C ARG A 261 18.31 -8.95 19.96
N HIS A 262 17.18 -9.67 19.86
CA HIS A 262 16.77 -10.64 20.87
C HIS A 262 17.78 -11.78 21.00
N ALA A 263 18.24 -12.35 19.90
CA ALA A 263 19.19 -13.47 19.89
C ALA A 263 20.59 -13.10 20.42
N ALA A 264 20.94 -11.80 20.42
CA ALA A 264 22.23 -11.32 20.90
C ALA A 264 22.36 -11.28 22.44
N TRP A 265 21.24 -11.05 23.16
CA TRP A 265 21.28 -10.96 24.63
C TRP A 265 20.62 -12.18 25.34
N ARG A 266 19.64 -12.82 24.71
CA ARG A 266 18.96 -13.99 25.30
C ARG A 266 19.88 -15.19 25.30
N THR A 267 20.00 -15.85 26.46
CA THR A 267 20.79 -17.07 26.64
C THR A 267 19.91 -18.28 26.88
N GLN A 268 20.38 -19.46 26.47
CA GLN A 268 19.75 -20.77 26.67
C GLN A 268 20.83 -21.88 26.69
N GLY A 269 20.52 -23.05 27.26
CA GLY A 269 21.40 -24.21 27.14
C GLY A 269 22.79 -24.01 27.75
N GLY A 270 22.87 -23.67 29.05
CA GLY A 270 24.17 -23.49 29.71
C GLY A 270 24.83 -22.14 29.54
N GLY A 271 24.06 -21.09 29.13
CA GLY A 271 24.54 -19.71 29.04
C GLY A 271 24.93 -19.26 27.62
N ALA A 272 24.79 -20.13 26.62
CA ALA A 272 25.02 -19.74 25.22
C ALA A 272 23.97 -18.75 24.73
N GLN A 273 24.37 -17.68 24.00
CA GLN A 273 23.46 -16.75 23.38
C GLN A 273 22.66 -17.46 22.28
N LEU A 274 21.37 -17.09 22.11
CA LEU A 274 20.53 -17.72 21.07
C LEU A 274 21.15 -17.66 19.68
N ARG A 275 21.84 -16.56 19.34
CA ARG A 275 22.53 -16.42 18.04
C ARG A 275 23.63 -17.47 17.77
N GLN A 276 24.07 -18.22 18.79
CA GLN A 276 25.08 -19.30 18.66
C GLN A 276 24.44 -20.65 18.32
N HIS A 277 23.12 -20.77 18.40
CA HIS A 277 22.39 -22.00 18.09
C HIS A 277 22.07 -22.07 16.59
N GLN A 278 22.46 -23.18 15.94
CA GLN A 278 22.32 -23.36 14.49
C GLN A 278 20.88 -23.19 13.97
N LEU A 279 19.86 -23.65 14.70
CA LEU A 279 18.46 -23.50 14.32
C LEU A 279 18.03 -22.02 14.30
N ILE A 280 18.54 -21.20 15.22
CA ILE A 280 18.27 -19.75 15.23
C ILE A 280 19.03 -19.06 14.07
N GLN A 281 20.27 -19.46 13.82
CA GLN A 281 21.03 -18.96 12.68
C GLN A 281 20.33 -19.26 11.35
N GLN A 282 19.72 -20.44 11.21
CA GLN A 282 18.94 -20.81 10.02
C GLN A 282 17.74 -19.84 9.81
N LEU A 283 16.97 -19.53 10.87
CA LEU A 283 15.84 -18.62 10.78
C LEU A 283 16.29 -17.20 10.40
N ILE A 284 17.36 -16.70 11.04
CA ILE A 284 17.94 -15.39 10.73
C ILE A 284 18.46 -15.34 9.28
N THR A 285 19.10 -16.41 8.81
CA THR A 285 19.59 -16.51 7.42
C THR A 285 18.44 -16.40 6.42
N LYS A 286 17.33 -17.12 6.64
CA LYS A 286 16.13 -17.04 5.78
C LYS A 286 15.59 -15.62 5.71
N MET A 287 15.43 -14.94 6.84
CA MET A 287 14.96 -13.55 6.88
C MET A 287 15.90 -12.60 6.12
N ALA A 288 17.22 -12.75 6.30
CA ALA A 288 18.21 -11.90 5.65
C ALA A 288 18.19 -12.08 4.12
N VAL A 289 18.11 -13.32 3.64
CA VAL A 289 18.02 -13.64 2.20
C VAL A 289 16.69 -13.16 1.63
N ASP A 290 15.57 -13.44 2.29
CA ASP A 290 14.24 -13.00 1.85
C ASP A 290 14.15 -11.45 1.78
N ALA A 291 14.72 -10.72 2.76
CA ALA A 291 14.77 -9.26 2.73
C ALA A 291 15.53 -8.73 1.50
N GLN A 292 16.67 -9.34 1.19
CA GLN A 292 17.49 -8.93 0.04
C GLN A 292 16.79 -9.27 -1.29
N ALA A 293 16.26 -10.47 -1.43
CA ALA A 293 15.56 -10.90 -2.64
C ALA A 293 14.30 -10.05 -2.91
N ALA A 294 13.48 -9.81 -1.89
CA ALA A 294 12.30 -8.97 -2.00
C ALA A 294 12.65 -7.54 -2.38
N ARG A 295 13.72 -6.97 -1.78
CA ARG A 295 14.19 -5.62 -2.09
C ARG A 295 14.63 -5.50 -3.55
N LEU A 296 15.38 -6.45 -4.08
CA LEU A 296 15.81 -6.45 -5.47
C LEU A 296 14.62 -6.51 -6.44
N LEU A 297 13.60 -7.32 -6.15
CA LEU A 297 12.36 -7.33 -6.93
C LEU A 297 11.64 -5.99 -6.91
N CYS A 298 11.54 -5.34 -5.74
CA CYS A 298 10.93 -4.03 -5.60
C CYS A 298 11.76 -2.94 -6.33
N GLU A 299 13.07 -2.95 -6.23
CA GLU A 299 13.96 -2.02 -6.94
C GLU A 299 13.83 -2.16 -8.45
N HIS A 300 13.73 -3.39 -8.96
CA HIS A 300 13.48 -3.64 -10.37
C HIS A 300 12.11 -3.10 -10.80
N ALA A 301 11.05 -3.41 -10.06
CA ALA A 301 9.71 -2.88 -10.33
C ALA A 301 9.68 -1.33 -10.32
N GLY A 302 10.33 -0.70 -9.34
CA GLY A 302 10.44 0.76 -9.26
C GLY A 302 11.17 1.38 -10.45
N SER A 303 12.25 0.73 -10.92
CA SER A 303 13.01 1.19 -12.08
C SER A 303 12.19 1.11 -13.39
N LEU A 304 11.40 0.04 -13.56
CA LEU A 304 10.50 -0.09 -14.71
C LEU A 304 9.37 0.96 -14.67
N LYS A 305 8.83 1.27 -13.47
CA LYS A 305 7.83 2.34 -13.29
C LYS A 305 8.38 3.71 -13.66
N ASP A 306 9.61 4.02 -13.24
CA ASP A 306 10.28 5.28 -13.57
C ASP A 306 10.57 5.38 -15.08
N ALA A 307 10.81 4.26 -15.75
CA ALA A 307 11.02 4.17 -17.21
C ALA A 307 9.71 4.16 -18.01
N GLY A 308 8.53 3.99 -17.37
CA GLY A 308 7.25 3.79 -18.06
C GLY A 308 7.18 2.48 -18.85
N ASP A 309 7.94 1.46 -18.45
CA ASP A 309 8.02 0.18 -19.14
C ASP A 309 6.73 -0.64 -18.95
N PRO A 310 6.11 -1.18 -20.02
CA PRO A 310 4.89 -1.97 -19.93
C PRO A 310 5.03 -3.27 -19.11
N ALA A 311 6.24 -3.81 -18.94
CA ALA A 311 6.48 -4.97 -18.08
C ALA A 311 6.24 -4.68 -16.58
N THR A 312 6.06 -3.42 -16.20
CA THR A 312 5.90 -3.00 -14.79
C THR A 312 4.77 -3.74 -14.07
N LEU A 313 3.62 -4.00 -14.74
CA LEU A 313 2.49 -4.69 -14.15
C LEU A 313 2.82 -6.12 -13.69
N ALA A 314 3.46 -6.90 -14.57
CA ALA A 314 3.87 -8.27 -14.26
C ALA A 314 4.94 -8.31 -13.16
N VAL A 315 5.97 -7.47 -13.27
CA VAL A 315 7.06 -7.41 -12.28
C VAL A 315 6.57 -6.94 -10.92
N THR A 316 5.61 -6.01 -10.87
CA THR A 316 4.97 -5.60 -9.61
C THR A 316 4.20 -6.74 -8.96
N CYS A 317 3.50 -7.58 -9.74
CA CYS A 317 2.85 -8.78 -9.21
C CYS A 317 3.86 -9.77 -8.61
N HIS A 318 4.99 -10.01 -9.30
CA HIS A 318 6.07 -10.86 -8.77
C HIS A 318 6.64 -10.29 -7.45
N ALA A 319 6.94 -9.00 -7.41
CA ALA A 319 7.46 -8.34 -6.22
C ALA A 319 6.47 -8.44 -5.04
N LYS A 320 5.18 -8.16 -5.27
CA LYS A 320 4.15 -8.23 -4.23
C LYS A 320 3.94 -9.65 -3.73
N TYR A 321 3.82 -10.62 -4.62
CA TYR A 321 3.67 -12.02 -4.27
C TYR A 321 4.82 -12.51 -3.38
N PHE A 322 6.06 -12.31 -3.85
CA PHE A 322 7.24 -12.76 -3.11
C PHE A 322 7.37 -12.03 -1.76
N ALA A 323 7.32 -10.69 -1.76
CA ALA A 323 7.57 -9.90 -0.56
C ALA A 323 6.52 -10.14 0.52
N SER A 324 5.21 -10.22 0.18
CA SER A 324 4.16 -10.43 1.18
C SER A 324 4.20 -11.82 1.81
N THR A 325 4.46 -12.88 1.02
CA THR A 325 4.60 -14.25 1.54
C THR A 325 5.89 -14.41 2.36
N ALA A 326 6.99 -13.77 1.94
CA ALA A 326 8.24 -13.74 2.71
C ALA A 326 8.07 -12.98 4.04
N ALA A 327 7.33 -11.86 4.04
CA ALA A 327 7.03 -11.11 5.26
C ALA A 327 6.26 -11.95 6.27
N MET A 328 5.28 -12.75 5.82
CA MET A 328 4.53 -13.64 6.71
C MET A 328 5.43 -14.72 7.33
N ARG A 329 6.32 -15.34 6.53
CA ARG A 329 7.31 -16.30 7.04
C ARG A 329 8.26 -15.65 8.06
N ALA A 330 8.84 -14.50 7.70
CA ALA A 330 9.76 -13.78 8.57
C ALA A 330 9.10 -13.36 9.90
N ALA A 331 7.85 -12.92 9.86
CA ALA A 331 7.11 -12.52 11.05
C ALA A 331 6.79 -13.73 11.96
N SER A 332 6.42 -14.87 11.37
CA SER A 332 6.24 -16.14 12.12
C SER A 332 7.55 -16.58 12.80
N ASP A 333 8.65 -16.55 12.05
CA ASP A 333 9.97 -16.92 12.56
C ASP A 333 10.45 -15.95 13.66
N ALA A 334 10.14 -14.66 13.56
CA ALA A 334 10.49 -13.65 14.57
C ALA A 334 9.75 -13.89 15.90
N VAL A 335 8.45 -14.23 15.84
CA VAL A 335 7.70 -14.66 17.04
C VAL A 335 8.29 -15.92 17.62
N GLN A 336 8.65 -16.92 16.79
CA GLN A 336 9.27 -18.17 17.22
C GLN A 336 10.60 -17.95 17.94
N ILE A 337 11.47 -17.06 17.42
CA ILE A 337 12.77 -16.72 18.04
C ILE A 337 12.57 -16.07 19.41
N GLN A 338 11.56 -15.22 19.57
CA GLN A 338 11.28 -14.55 20.84
C GLN A 338 10.50 -15.44 21.83
N GLY A 339 9.87 -16.50 21.34
CA GLY A 339 9.09 -17.44 22.17
C GLY A 339 7.91 -16.73 22.84
N ALA A 340 7.62 -17.04 24.11
CA ALA A 340 6.49 -16.47 24.84
C ALA A 340 6.53 -14.93 24.90
N ALA A 341 7.71 -14.31 24.94
CA ALA A 341 7.86 -12.86 24.90
C ALA A 341 7.35 -12.27 23.59
N GLY A 342 7.51 -12.98 22.47
CA GLY A 342 6.99 -12.59 21.16
C GLY A 342 5.45 -12.65 21.06
N CYS A 343 4.78 -13.37 21.95
CA CYS A 343 3.32 -13.45 22.03
C CYS A 343 2.72 -12.46 23.03
N ALA A 344 3.54 -11.77 23.82
CA ALA A 344 3.07 -10.88 24.87
C ALA A 344 2.34 -9.64 24.30
N PRO A 345 1.37 -9.07 25.04
CA PRO A 345 0.77 -7.79 24.65
C PRO A 345 1.85 -6.71 24.48
N GLY A 346 1.77 -5.97 23.37
CA GLY A 346 2.73 -4.91 23.05
C GLY A 346 4.05 -5.37 22.43
N ALA A 347 4.27 -6.69 22.25
CA ALA A 347 5.44 -7.18 21.52
C ALA A 347 5.39 -6.73 20.04
N ASP A 348 6.46 -6.08 19.58
CA ASP A 348 6.56 -5.62 18.20
C ASP A 348 6.41 -6.75 17.18
N VAL A 349 7.02 -7.91 17.44
CA VAL A 349 6.94 -9.05 16.52
C VAL A 349 5.53 -9.63 16.42
N ALA A 350 4.70 -9.53 17.47
CA ALA A 350 3.28 -9.89 17.42
C ALA A 350 2.49 -8.93 16.50
N ARG A 351 2.83 -7.64 16.52
CA ARG A 351 2.27 -6.65 15.59
C ARG A 351 2.71 -6.94 14.15
N TYR A 352 4.00 -7.19 13.92
CA TYR A 352 4.52 -7.53 12.60
C TYR A 352 3.86 -8.78 12.02
N PHE A 353 3.61 -9.81 12.84
CA PHE A 353 2.91 -11.03 12.43
C PHE A 353 1.48 -10.74 11.96
N ARG A 354 0.73 -9.95 12.72
CA ARG A 354 -0.64 -9.56 12.36
C ARG A 354 -0.67 -8.68 11.10
N ASP A 355 0.25 -7.74 11.00
CA ASP A 355 0.37 -6.83 9.84
C ASP A 355 0.80 -7.60 8.59
N ALA A 356 1.76 -8.53 8.69
CA ALA A 356 2.22 -9.34 7.57
C ALA A 356 1.08 -10.17 6.95
N LYS A 357 0.16 -10.69 7.78
CA LYS A 357 -1.00 -11.42 7.24
C LYS A 357 -1.90 -10.53 6.39
N VAL A 358 -2.08 -9.28 6.76
CA VAL A 358 -2.85 -8.32 5.97
C VAL A 358 -2.20 -8.07 4.60
N MET A 359 -0.85 -8.05 4.53
CA MET A 359 -0.15 -7.84 3.25
C MET A 359 -0.39 -8.94 2.22
N GLU A 360 -0.70 -10.17 2.63
CA GLU A 360 -1.06 -11.24 1.71
C GLU A 360 -2.45 -11.05 1.08
N ILE A 361 -3.31 -10.24 1.70
CA ILE A 361 -4.74 -10.10 1.35
C ILE A 361 -5.02 -8.84 0.54
N ILE A 362 -4.50 -7.69 0.96
CA ILE A 362 -4.78 -6.39 0.34
C ILE A 362 -4.11 -6.23 -1.03
N GLU A 363 -4.65 -5.33 -1.84
CA GLU A 363 -4.18 -4.99 -3.21
C GLU A 363 -4.13 -6.22 -4.16
N GLY A 364 -5.04 -7.16 -3.94
CA GLY A 364 -5.08 -8.46 -4.59
C GLY A 364 -4.44 -9.55 -3.73
N SER A 365 -5.26 -10.54 -3.34
CA SER A 365 -4.78 -11.67 -2.53
C SER A 365 -3.67 -12.44 -3.22
N THR A 366 -2.91 -13.21 -2.43
CA THR A 366 -1.86 -14.12 -2.95
C THR A 366 -2.39 -14.96 -4.12
N GLN A 367 -3.61 -15.53 -4.01
CA GLN A 367 -4.23 -16.36 -5.04
C GLN A 367 -4.56 -15.59 -6.32
N VAL A 368 -5.01 -14.34 -6.20
CA VAL A 368 -5.24 -13.47 -7.36
C VAL A 368 -3.92 -13.20 -8.10
N LEU A 369 -2.84 -12.97 -7.36
CA LEU A 369 -1.52 -12.75 -7.96
C LEU A 369 -0.98 -14.03 -8.62
N GLU A 370 -1.19 -15.20 -8.03
CA GLU A 370 -0.81 -16.49 -8.62
C GLU A 370 -1.47 -16.67 -9.99
N LEU A 371 -2.76 -16.37 -10.11
CA LEU A 371 -3.47 -16.42 -11.40
C LEU A 371 -2.90 -15.42 -12.41
N LEU A 372 -2.65 -14.17 -12.00
CA LEU A 372 -2.11 -13.15 -12.89
C LEU A 372 -0.70 -13.50 -13.38
N ILE A 373 0.17 -13.97 -12.48
CA ILE A 373 1.54 -14.38 -12.80
C ILE A 373 1.56 -15.59 -13.73
N ALA A 374 0.74 -16.61 -13.43
CA ALA A 374 0.65 -17.81 -14.26
C ALA A 374 0.14 -17.49 -15.68
N ASN A 375 -0.91 -16.66 -15.78
CA ASN A 375 -1.45 -16.26 -17.07
C ASN A 375 -0.43 -15.47 -17.90
N ASP A 376 0.28 -14.50 -17.30
CA ASP A 376 1.34 -13.75 -17.97
C ASP A 376 2.48 -14.69 -18.47
N ALA A 377 2.91 -15.63 -17.62
CA ALA A 377 3.95 -16.60 -18.00
C ALA A 377 3.50 -17.51 -19.15
N CYS A 378 2.26 -18.03 -19.11
CA CYS A 378 1.70 -18.87 -20.16
C CYS A 378 1.58 -18.11 -21.50
N GLN A 379 1.14 -16.84 -21.46
CA GLN A 379 1.07 -16.04 -22.68
C GLN A 379 2.44 -15.80 -23.29
N ARG A 380 3.40 -15.31 -22.51
CA ARG A 380 4.74 -14.98 -22.99
C ARG A 380 5.55 -16.19 -23.50
N LEU A 381 5.37 -17.36 -22.89
CA LEU A 381 6.11 -18.56 -23.26
C LEU A 381 5.35 -19.41 -24.27
N GLY A 382 4.02 -19.47 -24.20
CA GLY A 382 3.17 -20.21 -25.12
C GLY A 382 3.18 -19.65 -26.55
N GLU A 383 3.37 -18.32 -26.69
CA GLU A 383 3.53 -17.68 -28.01
C GLU A 383 4.89 -17.96 -28.68
N ARG A 384 5.90 -18.44 -27.93
CA ARG A 384 7.28 -18.69 -28.40
C ARG A 384 7.58 -20.14 -28.73
N GLY A 385 6.68 -21.07 -28.39
CA GLY A 385 6.88 -22.50 -28.65
C GLY A 385 6.38 -22.93 -30.04
N PRO A 386 7.07 -23.88 -30.74
CA PRO A 386 6.48 -24.53 -31.88
C PRO A 386 5.18 -25.22 -31.43
N ARG A 387 4.07 -25.04 -32.16
CA ARG A 387 2.89 -25.88 -31.96
C ARG A 387 3.33 -27.33 -32.17
N PRO A 388 2.96 -28.28 -31.26
CA PRO A 388 3.17 -29.66 -31.54
C PRO A 388 2.52 -29.98 -32.88
N GLU A 389 3.30 -30.53 -33.83
CA GLU A 389 2.76 -31.03 -35.08
C GLU A 389 1.87 -32.25 -34.76
N GLY A 390 0.60 -32.16 -34.98
CA GLY A 390 -0.32 -33.28 -34.99
C GLY A 390 -1.26 -33.38 -33.79
N ASP A 391 -2.45 -32.86 -33.98
CA ASP A 391 -3.73 -33.53 -33.70
C ASP A 391 -4.76 -33.06 -34.75
#